data_ea6de77350e41c18540128b383dc70ad
#
_entry.id   ea6de77350e41c18540128b383dc70ad
#
_cell.length_a   1.000
_cell.length_b   1.000
_cell.length_c   1.000
_cell.angle_alpha   90.00
_cell.angle_beta   90.00
_cell.angle_gamma   90.00
#
_symmetry.space_group_name_H-M   'P 1'
#
loop_
_entity.id
_entity.type
_entity.pdbx_description
1 polymer ?
#
loop_
_entity_poly.entity_id
_entity_poly.type
_entity_poly.pdbx_seq_one_letter_code
_entity_poly.pdbx_strand_id
1 'polypeptide(L)'
;FPILNKEYTGLRNKLDWIKEMQANAALTVHHNIEEYSEYTGIPFHRIMWSANQKVFKDYGEGYTSDLFFSGVTRPEQTENLRERVLSEMSRLSDYKLEINARSHRNNYAGTIYSDEDYAKKLASSKICFITTGPSDLVGTRYFEVMSGNKSLILCNRMNEVVYGDMLIDGYNCVMFSTVDEFFDKAEYYLNNEEERMKIVNTAHTVFKDRLTWLNRSKEIKSIIEGYRE
;
A
#
# COMPACT_ATOMS: atom_id res chain seq x y z
N PHE A 1 -17.27 -7.10 17.40
CA PHE A 1 -16.56 -6.22 16.45
C PHE A 1 -16.13 -7.03 15.22
N PRO A 2 -16.97 -7.15 14.18
CA PRO A 2 -16.56 -7.73 12.92
C PRO A 2 -15.49 -6.86 12.23
N ILE A 3 -14.61 -7.52 11.46
CA ILE A 3 -13.60 -6.84 10.65
C ILE A 3 -13.95 -7.03 9.19
N LEU A 4 -14.26 -5.93 8.51
CA LEU A 4 -14.53 -5.90 7.08
C LEU A 4 -13.21 -5.72 6.32
N ASN A 5 -12.95 -6.62 5.38
CA ASN A 5 -11.83 -6.52 4.45
C ASN A 5 -12.25 -7.00 3.05
N LYS A 6 -11.44 -6.74 2.04
CA LYS A 6 -11.72 -7.09 0.64
C LYS A 6 -13.08 -6.52 0.16
N GLU A 7 -13.27 -5.24 0.36
CA GLU A 7 -14.50 -4.50 0.05
C GLU A 7 -14.88 -4.55 -1.43
N TYR A 8 -13.92 -4.84 -2.30
CA TYR A 8 -14.14 -5.01 -3.74
C TYR A 8 -14.85 -6.31 -4.14
N THR A 9 -15.15 -7.21 -3.19
CA THR A 9 -15.87 -8.47 -3.45
C THR A 9 -17.03 -8.65 -2.48
N GLY A 10 -18.27 -8.69 -3.02
CA GLY A 10 -19.47 -8.96 -2.23
C GLY A 10 -19.71 -8.01 -1.07
N LEU A 11 -19.33 -6.73 -1.24
CA LEU A 11 -19.43 -5.71 -0.21
C LEU A 11 -20.83 -5.64 0.40
N ARG A 12 -21.87 -5.60 -0.43
CA ARG A 12 -23.27 -5.49 0.04
C ARG A 12 -23.63 -6.62 1.00
N ASN A 13 -23.35 -7.86 0.62
CA ASN A 13 -23.66 -9.05 1.44
C ASN A 13 -22.92 -9.02 2.78
N LYS A 14 -21.69 -8.47 2.80
CA LYS A 14 -20.90 -8.34 4.04
C LYS A 14 -21.49 -7.26 4.96
N LEU A 15 -21.93 -6.14 4.41
CA LEU A 15 -22.58 -5.09 5.16
C LEU A 15 -23.94 -5.56 5.71
N ASP A 16 -24.73 -6.28 4.92
CA ASP A 16 -25.98 -6.90 5.36
C ASP A 16 -25.74 -7.85 6.53
N TRP A 17 -24.75 -8.72 6.42
CA TRP A 17 -24.36 -9.62 7.51
C TRP A 17 -23.91 -8.88 8.78
N ILE A 18 -23.13 -7.80 8.66
CA ILE A 18 -22.71 -6.98 9.81
C ILE A 18 -23.93 -6.33 10.47
N LYS A 19 -24.88 -5.83 9.68
CA LYS A 19 -26.14 -5.26 10.17
C LYS A 19 -26.97 -6.28 10.96
N GLU A 20 -27.08 -7.52 10.44
CA GLU A 20 -27.81 -8.61 11.09
C GLU A 20 -27.17 -9.05 12.41
N MET A 21 -25.84 -8.93 12.54
CA MET A 21 -25.12 -9.27 13.76
C MET A 21 -25.44 -8.36 14.96
N GLN A 22 -26.06 -7.21 14.78
CA GLN A 22 -26.31 -6.20 15.82
C GLN A 22 -25.04 -5.88 16.63
N ALA A 23 -23.91 -5.76 15.94
CA ALA A 23 -22.64 -5.45 16.57
C ALA A 23 -22.62 -4.02 17.11
N ASN A 24 -21.88 -3.75 18.18
CA ASN A 24 -21.75 -2.40 18.74
C ASN A 24 -20.97 -1.47 17.80
N ALA A 25 -19.98 -2.01 17.08
CA ALA A 25 -19.21 -1.32 16.06
C ALA A 25 -18.56 -2.34 15.12
N ALA A 26 -18.05 -1.88 13.99
CA ALA A 26 -17.28 -2.68 13.03
C ALA A 26 -15.95 -2.01 12.70
N LEU A 27 -14.96 -2.81 12.32
CA LEU A 27 -13.64 -2.34 11.87
C LEU A 27 -13.51 -2.56 10.36
N THR A 28 -12.87 -1.64 9.66
CA THR A 28 -12.57 -1.76 8.24
C THR A 28 -11.20 -1.18 7.92
N VAL A 29 -10.57 -1.68 6.86
CA VAL A 29 -9.34 -1.09 6.30
C VAL A 29 -9.64 0.00 5.28
N HIS A 30 -10.89 0.11 4.84
CA HIS A 30 -11.34 1.06 3.82
C HIS A 30 -11.62 2.45 4.41
N HIS A 31 -11.62 3.46 3.56
CA HIS A 31 -11.88 4.85 3.96
C HIS A 31 -13.37 5.22 4.01
N ASN A 32 -14.27 4.43 3.42
CA ASN A 32 -15.72 4.71 3.33
C ASN A 32 -16.48 4.39 4.62
N ILE A 33 -15.93 4.77 5.77
CA ILE A 33 -16.52 4.44 7.09
C ILE A 33 -17.89 5.10 7.30
N GLU A 34 -18.08 6.31 6.80
CA GLU A 34 -19.35 7.04 6.91
C GLU A 34 -20.46 6.35 6.13
N GLU A 35 -20.21 6.03 4.84
CA GLU A 35 -21.15 5.31 3.99
C GLU A 35 -21.55 3.95 4.58
N TYR A 36 -20.58 3.20 5.12
CA TYR A 36 -20.85 1.89 5.73
C TYR A 36 -21.64 2.02 7.03
N SER A 37 -21.34 3.04 7.83
CA SER A 37 -22.07 3.33 9.08
C SER A 37 -23.51 3.74 8.78
N GLU A 38 -23.73 4.62 7.82
CA GLU A 38 -25.05 5.06 7.39
C GLU A 38 -25.90 3.88 6.87
N TYR A 39 -25.29 3.03 6.03
CA TYR A 39 -26.00 1.88 5.47
C TYR A 39 -26.39 0.84 6.51
N THR A 40 -25.49 0.52 7.44
CA THR A 40 -25.70 -0.55 8.43
C THR A 40 -26.41 -0.08 9.70
N GLY A 41 -26.34 1.20 10.03
CA GLY A 41 -26.72 1.76 11.32
C GLY A 41 -25.73 1.43 12.45
N ILE A 42 -24.54 0.93 12.11
CA ILE A 42 -23.49 0.49 13.03
C ILE A 42 -22.25 1.35 12.81
N PRO A 43 -21.62 1.92 13.85
CA PRO A 43 -20.39 2.69 13.70
C PRO A 43 -19.25 1.87 13.09
N PHE A 44 -18.58 2.41 12.07
CA PHE A 44 -17.37 1.84 11.50
C PHE A 44 -16.16 2.64 11.92
N HIS A 45 -15.09 1.94 12.29
CA HIS A 45 -13.78 2.52 12.56
C HIS A 45 -12.76 2.02 11.55
N ARG A 46 -11.96 2.93 11.02
CA ARG A 46 -10.90 2.58 10.09
C ARG A 46 -9.66 2.12 10.84
N ILE A 47 -9.22 0.90 10.56
CA ILE A 47 -7.96 0.34 11.06
C ILE A 47 -7.08 -0.03 9.87
N MET A 48 -5.98 0.68 9.72
CA MET A 48 -5.03 0.41 8.63
C MET A 48 -4.24 -0.87 8.88
N TRP A 49 -3.72 -1.44 7.80
CA TRP A 49 -2.77 -2.52 7.86
C TRP A 49 -1.45 -2.10 8.54
N SER A 50 -0.58 -3.06 8.72
CA SER A 50 0.81 -2.90 9.13
C SER A 50 1.68 -3.96 8.45
N ALA A 51 2.96 -4.01 8.79
CA ALA A 51 3.91 -4.99 8.31
C ALA A 51 4.51 -5.83 9.44
N ASN A 52 4.90 -7.06 9.12
CA ASN A 52 5.69 -7.90 10.03
C ASN A 52 7.15 -7.45 10.00
N GLN A 53 7.56 -6.68 11.00
CA GLN A 53 8.92 -6.12 11.11
C GLN A 53 10.04 -7.19 11.22
N LYS A 54 9.71 -8.43 11.57
CA LYS A 54 10.69 -9.53 11.57
C LYS A 54 11.05 -9.99 10.16
N VAL A 55 10.13 -9.83 9.23
CA VAL A 55 10.26 -10.17 7.81
C VAL A 55 10.64 -8.95 6.99
N PHE A 56 9.85 -7.88 7.06
CA PHE A 56 10.07 -6.65 6.30
C PHE A 56 11.01 -5.70 7.04
N LYS A 57 12.30 -5.85 6.78
CA LYS A 57 13.41 -5.14 7.45
C LYS A 57 14.54 -4.85 6.46
N ASP A 58 15.50 -4.06 6.87
CA ASP A 58 16.80 -3.98 6.18
C ASP A 58 17.59 -5.29 6.41
N TYR A 59 17.98 -5.94 5.34
CA TYR A 59 18.80 -7.15 5.37
C TYR A 59 20.31 -6.86 5.32
N GLY A 60 20.70 -5.58 5.29
CA GLY A 60 22.11 -5.17 5.18
C GLY A 60 22.72 -5.39 3.78
N GLU A 61 21.90 -5.77 2.80
CA GLU A 61 22.34 -6.00 1.43
C GLU A 61 22.29 -4.71 0.60
N GLY A 62 23.13 -4.63 -0.44
CA GLY A 62 23.10 -3.54 -1.40
C GLY A 62 21.88 -3.60 -2.32
N TYR A 63 21.67 -2.54 -3.11
CA TYR A 63 20.62 -2.51 -4.11
C TYR A 63 20.92 -3.45 -5.27
N THR A 64 19.93 -4.27 -5.65
CA THR A 64 19.99 -5.19 -6.79
C THR A 64 19.15 -4.71 -7.97
N SER A 65 18.23 -3.79 -7.74
CA SER A 65 17.43 -3.13 -8.79
C SER A 65 17.21 -1.65 -8.48
N ASP A 66 16.97 -0.89 -9.51
CA ASP A 66 16.66 0.53 -9.41
C ASP A 66 15.17 0.74 -9.14
N LEU A 67 14.30 -0.03 -9.79
CA LEU A 67 12.86 0.02 -9.57
C LEU A 67 12.27 -1.39 -9.50
N PHE A 68 11.43 -1.61 -8.51
CA PHE A 68 10.68 -2.85 -8.30
C PHE A 68 9.18 -2.61 -8.39
N PHE A 69 8.52 -3.48 -9.13
CA PHE A 69 7.06 -3.62 -9.11
C PHE A 69 6.69 -5.09 -8.98
N SER A 70 5.74 -5.40 -8.12
CA SER A 70 5.10 -6.71 -8.07
C SER A 70 3.61 -6.55 -7.84
N GLY A 71 2.79 -7.07 -8.74
CA GLY A 71 1.35 -6.93 -8.60
C GLY A 71 0.58 -7.62 -9.71
N VAL A 72 -0.75 -7.70 -9.50
CA VAL A 72 -1.67 -8.19 -10.50
C VAL A 72 -1.97 -7.07 -11.50
N THR A 73 -1.88 -7.39 -12.78
CA THR A 73 -2.12 -6.49 -13.89
C THR A 73 -3.36 -6.88 -14.68
N ARG A 74 -3.96 -5.90 -15.31
CA ARG A 74 -5.13 -6.03 -16.18
C ARG A 74 -4.90 -5.23 -17.46
N PRO A 75 -4.09 -5.75 -18.39
CA PRO A 75 -3.69 -5.01 -19.59
C PRO A 75 -4.86 -4.50 -20.45
N GLU A 76 -6.05 -5.08 -20.27
CA GLU A 76 -7.28 -4.61 -20.91
C GLU A 76 -7.83 -3.31 -20.34
N GLN A 77 -7.41 -2.92 -19.16
CA GLN A 77 -7.81 -1.66 -18.51
C GLN A 77 -6.85 -0.53 -18.90
N THR A 78 -6.85 -0.16 -20.17
CA THR A 78 -5.92 0.84 -20.75
C THR A 78 -6.02 2.22 -20.13
N GLU A 79 -7.15 2.56 -19.52
CA GLU A 79 -7.34 3.82 -18.81
C GLU A 79 -6.76 3.83 -17.39
N ASN A 80 -6.41 2.64 -16.86
CA ASN A 80 -5.83 2.52 -15.53
C ASN A 80 -4.40 3.06 -15.52
N LEU A 81 -4.12 4.03 -14.64
CA LEU A 81 -2.82 4.71 -14.55
C LEU A 81 -1.65 3.71 -14.36
N ARG A 82 -1.81 2.67 -13.52
CA ARG A 82 -0.81 1.62 -13.33
C ARG A 82 -0.49 0.87 -14.63
N GLU A 83 -1.53 0.48 -15.38
CA GLU A 83 -1.35 -0.28 -16.62
C GLU A 83 -0.65 0.59 -17.69
N ARG A 84 -0.99 1.87 -17.76
CA ARG A 84 -0.34 2.84 -18.66
C ARG A 84 1.13 3.01 -18.27
N VAL A 85 1.45 3.21 -17.02
CA VAL A 85 2.85 3.28 -16.55
C VAL A 85 3.61 2.00 -16.91
N LEU A 86 3.03 0.83 -16.64
CA LEU A 86 3.68 -0.46 -16.96
C LEU A 86 3.90 -0.67 -18.45
N SER A 87 3.02 -0.17 -19.32
CA SER A 87 3.18 -0.28 -20.78
C SER A 87 4.30 0.60 -21.35
N GLU A 88 4.72 1.62 -20.61
CA GLU A 88 5.77 2.56 -21.02
C GLU A 88 7.10 2.38 -20.24
N MET A 89 7.29 1.27 -19.52
CA MET A 89 8.51 1.04 -18.71
C MET A 89 9.81 1.07 -19.52
N SER A 90 9.76 0.90 -20.85
CA SER A 90 10.91 1.08 -21.72
C SER A 90 11.53 2.49 -21.67
N ARG A 91 10.80 3.50 -21.17
CA ARG A 91 11.34 4.85 -20.92
C ARG A 91 12.45 4.87 -19.86
N LEU A 92 12.52 3.85 -19.00
CA LEU A 92 13.57 3.66 -18.00
C LEU A 92 14.55 2.55 -18.41
N SER A 93 14.82 2.34 -19.70
CA SER A 93 15.67 1.28 -20.22
C SER A 93 17.12 1.33 -19.72
N ASP A 94 17.60 2.50 -19.30
CA ASP A 94 18.94 2.69 -18.77
C ASP A 94 19.08 2.25 -17.29
N TYR A 95 17.97 1.91 -16.67
CA TYR A 95 17.89 1.49 -15.27
C TYR A 95 17.56 0.00 -15.13
N LYS A 96 18.00 -0.60 -14.03
CA LYS A 96 17.73 -2.00 -13.74
C LYS A 96 16.33 -2.17 -13.14
N LEU A 97 15.38 -2.55 -13.96
CA LEU A 97 14.00 -2.75 -13.58
C LEU A 97 13.72 -4.21 -13.21
N GLU A 98 12.97 -4.42 -12.14
CA GLU A 98 12.44 -5.74 -11.77
C GLU A 98 10.92 -5.66 -11.72
N ILE A 99 10.27 -6.11 -12.78
CA ILE A 99 8.81 -6.02 -12.98
C ILE A 99 8.18 -7.41 -12.91
N ASN A 100 7.53 -7.72 -11.79
CA ASN A 100 6.77 -8.96 -11.61
C ASN A 100 5.27 -8.68 -11.78
N ALA A 101 4.87 -8.47 -13.02
CA ALA A 101 3.49 -8.22 -13.42
C ALA A 101 2.77 -9.55 -13.67
N ARG A 102 1.79 -9.91 -12.83
CA ARG A 102 1.01 -11.14 -12.92
C ARG A 102 -0.36 -10.85 -13.51
N SER A 103 -0.67 -11.41 -14.69
CA SER A 103 -1.94 -11.18 -15.36
C SER A 103 -3.05 -12.10 -14.85
N HIS A 104 -4.24 -11.56 -14.63
CA HIS A 104 -5.45 -12.32 -14.38
C HIS A 104 -5.79 -13.31 -15.52
N ARG A 105 -5.49 -12.93 -16.77
CA ARG A 105 -5.78 -13.76 -17.94
C ARG A 105 -4.95 -15.04 -18.01
N ASN A 106 -3.75 -15.04 -17.43
CA ASN A 106 -2.82 -16.15 -17.47
C ASN A 106 -2.74 -16.89 -16.13
N ASN A 107 -3.85 -17.05 -15.41
CA ASN A 107 -3.91 -17.70 -14.11
C ASN A 107 -2.82 -17.19 -13.15
N TYR A 108 -2.57 -15.88 -13.16
CA TYR A 108 -1.54 -15.25 -12.35
C TYR A 108 -0.11 -15.76 -12.64
N ALA A 109 0.16 -16.15 -13.90
CA ALA A 109 1.53 -16.48 -14.32
C ALA A 109 2.49 -15.35 -13.93
N GLY A 110 3.60 -15.71 -13.30
CA GLY A 110 4.60 -14.82 -12.76
C GLY A 110 5.25 -15.43 -11.52
N THR A 111 6.28 -14.79 -11.01
CA THR A 111 6.99 -15.30 -9.84
C THR A 111 6.12 -15.14 -8.58
N ILE A 112 5.88 -16.24 -7.88
CA ILE A 112 5.34 -16.23 -6.52
C ILE A 112 6.54 -16.28 -5.58
N TYR A 113 6.76 -15.18 -4.87
CA TYR A 113 7.81 -15.09 -3.86
C TYR A 113 7.35 -15.71 -2.54
N SER A 114 8.28 -16.29 -1.78
CA SER A 114 8.08 -16.43 -0.34
C SER A 114 8.02 -15.04 0.31
N ASP A 115 7.50 -14.93 1.52
CA ASP A 115 7.45 -13.65 2.25
C ASP A 115 8.86 -13.07 2.42
N GLU A 116 9.86 -13.92 2.70
CA GLU A 116 11.23 -13.49 2.87
C GLU A 116 11.88 -13.03 1.56
N ASP A 117 11.70 -13.77 0.46
CA ASP A 117 12.22 -13.36 -0.85
C ASP A 117 11.59 -12.07 -1.31
N TYR A 118 10.28 -11.92 -1.09
CA TYR A 118 9.57 -10.68 -1.41
C TYR A 118 10.09 -9.50 -0.58
N ALA A 119 10.30 -9.71 0.73
CA ALA A 119 10.86 -8.68 1.60
C ALA A 119 12.27 -8.26 1.18
N LYS A 120 13.12 -9.23 0.77
CA LYS A 120 14.45 -8.95 0.21
C LYS A 120 14.37 -8.15 -1.08
N LYS A 121 13.43 -8.47 -1.97
CA LYS A 121 13.20 -7.68 -3.19
C LYS A 121 12.79 -6.25 -2.90
N LEU A 122 11.87 -6.04 -1.95
CA LEU A 122 11.52 -4.71 -1.50
C LEU A 122 12.74 -3.97 -0.93
N ALA A 123 13.52 -4.61 -0.06
CA ALA A 123 14.68 -4.00 0.61
C ALA A 123 15.91 -3.81 -0.30
N SER A 124 15.99 -4.49 -1.44
CA SER A 124 17.11 -4.40 -2.40
C SER A 124 16.80 -3.56 -3.64
N SER A 125 15.72 -2.80 -3.64
CA SER A 125 15.33 -1.89 -4.73
C SER A 125 15.39 -0.45 -4.27
N LYS A 126 15.84 0.48 -5.13
CA LYS A 126 15.89 1.91 -4.78
C LYS A 126 14.49 2.53 -4.69
N ILE A 127 13.61 2.14 -5.62
CA ILE A 127 12.23 2.61 -5.71
C ILE A 127 11.28 1.41 -5.76
N CYS A 128 10.21 1.44 -4.95
CA CYS A 128 9.08 0.53 -5.06
C CYS A 128 7.89 1.27 -5.68
N PHE A 129 7.47 0.84 -6.88
CA PHE A 129 6.27 1.33 -7.53
C PHE A 129 5.04 0.63 -6.96
N ILE A 130 4.14 1.40 -6.33
CA ILE A 130 2.95 0.89 -5.66
C ILE A 130 1.73 1.70 -6.10
N THR A 131 0.60 1.04 -6.27
CA THR A 131 -0.70 1.70 -6.45
C THR A 131 -1.73 1.11 -5.52
N THR A 132 -2.79 1.85 -5.25
CA THR A 132 -3.96 1.33 -4.55
C THR A 132 -4.54 0.12 -5.28
N GLY A 133 -5.21 -0.74 -4.53
CA GLY A 133 -5.96 -1.88 -5.08
C GLY A 133 -7.30 -1.44 -5.69
N PRO A 134 -8.14 -2.42 -6.09
CA PRO A 134 -9.52 -2.15 -6.47
C PRO A 134 -10.26 -1.40 -5.36
N SER A 135 -11.19 -0.52 -5.74
CA SER A 135 -11.94 0.34 -4.81
C SER A 135 -11.04 1.22 -3.92
N ASP A 136 -9.89 1.63 -4.47
CA ASP A 136 -8.90 2.49 -3.80
C ASP A 136 -8.37 1.93 -2.47
N LEU A 137 -8.36 0.60 -2.36
CA LEU A 137 -7.91 -0.08 -1.15
C LEU A 137 -6.39 0.05 -0.98
N VAL A 138 -5.99 0.60 0.16
CA VAL A 138 -4.59 0.68 0.58
C VAL A 138 -4.14 -0.68 1.13
N GLY A 139 -3.24 -1.35 0.41
CA GLY A 139 -2.74 -2.68 0.78
C GLY A 139 -1.58 -2.64 1.79
N THR A 140 -1.12 -3.84 2.19
CA THR A 140 -0.01 -4.00 3.15
C THR A 140 1.32 -3.48 2.63
N ARG A 141 1.50 -3.45 1.31
CA ARG A 141 2.77 -3.16 0.63
C ARG A 141 3.39 -1.81 1.02
N TYR A 142 2.58 -0.80 1.26
CA TYR A 142 3.06 0.50 1.74
C TYR A 142 3.80 0.37 3.08
N PHE A 143 3.23 -0.36 4.02
CA PHE A 143 3.81 -0.60 5.35
C PHE A 143 5.03 -1.52 5.28
N GLU A 144 5.03 -2.48 4.37
CA GLU A 144 6.13 -3.40 4.12
C GLU A 144 7.38 -2.66 3.65
N VAL A 145 7.22 -1.72 2.71
CA VAL A 145 8.31 -0.87 2.23
C VAL A 145 8.79 0.10 3.32
N MET A 146 7.88 0.77 4.03
CA MET A 146 8.24 1.66 5.13
C MET A 146 9.02 0.94 6.23
N SER A 147 8.63 -0.30 6.55
CA SER A 147 9.29 -1.14 7.55
C SER A 147 10.73 -1.48 7.16
N GLY A 148 11.00 -1.67 5.87
CA GLY A 148 12.29 -2.06 5.33
C GLY A 148 13.37 -0.99 5.39
N ASN A 149 13.01 0.30 5.44
CA ASN A 149 13.94 1.45 5.48
C ASN A 149 15.00 1.48 4.36
N LYS A 150 14.65 1.07 3.16
CA LYS A 150 15.59 1.00 2.01
C LYS A 150 15.04 1.66 0.77
N SER A 151 13.76 1.48 0.52
CA SER A 151 13.15 1.80 -0.77
C SER A 151 12.20 2.98 -0.67
N LEU A 152 12.27 3.86 -1.66
CA LEU A 152 11.31 4.94 -1.81
C LEU A 152 9.97 4.39 -2.30
N ILE A 153 8.89 4.80 -1.68
CA ILE A 153 7.53 4.58 -2.19
C ILE A 153 7.24 5.60 -3.28
N LEU A 154 7.06 5.13 -4.52
CA LEU A 154 6.51 5.92 -5.62
C LEU A 154 5.10 5.40 -5.92
N CYS A 155 4.07 6.19 -5.61
CA CYS A 155 2.69 5.74 -5.64
C CYS A 155 1.75 6.70 -6.37
N ASN A 156 0.59 6.18 -6.82
CA ASN A 156 -0.43 7.02 -7.43
C ASN A 156 -1.02 8.00 -6.40
N ARG A 157 -1.27 9.23 -6.85
CA ARG A 157 -1.99 10.22 -6.05
C ARG A 157 -3.46 9.84 -5.95
N MET A 158 -3.99 9.92 -4.74
CA MET A 158 -5.40 9.69 -4.43
C MET A 158 -5.98 10.87 -3.66
N ASN A 159 -7.30 10.88 -3.49
CA ASN A 159 -7.93 11.79 -2.56
C ASN A 159 -7.36 11.59 -1.15
N GLU A 160 -7.21 12.66 -0.40
CA GLU A 160 -6.60 12.65 0.94
C GLU A 160 -7.25 11.63 1.89
N VAL A 161 -8.56 11.41 1.81
CA VAL A 161 -9.26 10.42 2.63
C VAL A 161 -8.75 8.98 2.43
N VAL A 162 -8.21 8.66 1.23
CA VAL A 162 -7.73 7.30 0.91
C VAL A 162 -6.48 6.97 1.69
N TYR A 163 -5.50 7.86 1.68
CA TYR A 163 -4.24 7.66 2.42
C TYR A 163 -4.30 8.20 3.84
N GLY A 164 -5.18 9.17 4.12
CA GLY A 164 -5.20 9.89 5.39
C GLY A 164 -3.87 10.57 5.64
N ASP A 165 -3.45 10.57 6.89
CA ASP A 165 -2.16 11.10 7.34
C ASP A 165 -1.00 10.08 7.28
N MET A 166 -1.25 8.90 6.73
CA MET A 166 -0.26 7.83 6.59
C MET A 166 0.79 8.15 5.52
N LEU A 167 0.36 8.66 4.37
CA LEU A 167 1.22 9.01 3.24
C LEU A 167 1.07 10.49 2.90
N ILE A 168 2.18 11.20 2.93
CA ILE A 168 2.27 12.63 2.61
C ILE A 168 3.33 12.80 1.52
N ASP A 169 2.92 13.34 0.36
CA ASP A 169 3.79 13.55 -0.79
C ASP A 169 4.98 14.45 -0.47
N GLY A 170 6.18 14.04 -0.89
CA GLY A 170 7.44 14.73 -0.63
C GLY A 170 7.94 14.60 0.81
N TYR A 171 7.18 14.00 1.73
CA TYR A 171 7.56 13.80 3.12
C TYR A 171 7.96 12.36 3.44
N ASN A 172 7.07 11.40 3.19
CA ASN A 172 7.32 9.98 3.46
C ASN A 172 6.97 9.04 2.27
N CYS A 173 6.60 9.62 1.16
CA CYS A 173 6.42 8.96 -0.14
C CYS A 173 6.55 9.99 -1.26
N VAL A 174 6.55 9.54 -2.50
CA VAL A 174 6.42 10.38 -3.69
C VAL A 174 5.18 9.97 -4.45
N MET A 175 4.32 10.92 -4.78
CA MET A 175 3.07 10.65 -5.49
C MET A 175 3.12 11.18 -6.91
N PHE A 176 2.44 10.48 -7.82
CA PHE A 176 2.27 10.87 -9.22
C PHE A 176 0.80 10.77 -9.64
N SER A 177 0.39 11.61 -10.58
CA SER A 177 -0.97 11.69 -11.13
C SER A 177 -1.04 11.34 -12.61
N THR A 178 0.08 11.42 -13.31
CA THR A 178 0.19 11.12 -14.75
C THR A 178 1.33 10.17 -15.04
N VAL A 179 1.34 9.58 -16.23
CA VAL A 179 2.43 8.72 -16.69
C VAL A 179 3.73 9.49 -16.77
N ASP A 180 3.73 10.70 -17.34
CA ASP A 180 4.93 11.53 -17.46
C ASP A 180 5.48 11.90 -16.07
N GLU A 181 4.62 12.32 -15.15
CA GLU A 181 5.02 12.62 -13.78
C GLU A 181 5.65 11.43 -13.06
N PHE A 182 5.19 10.19 -13.34
CA PHE A 182 5.82 8.99 -12.82
C PHE A 182 7.26 8.86 -13.29
N PHE A 183 7.51 8.98 -14.59
CA PHE A 183 8.85 8.80 -15.15
C PHE A 183 9.79 9.92 -14.73
N ASP A 184 9.34 11.17 -14.74
CA ASP A 184 10.14 12.32 -14.30
C ASP A 184 10.58 12.16 -12.83
N LYS A 185 9.66 11.76 -11.95
CA LYS A 185 9.95 11.53 -10.54
C LYS A 185 10.81 10.28 -10.31
N ALA A 186 10.57 9.20 -11.03
CA ALA A 186 11.41 8.01 -10.95
C ALA A 186 12.85 8.34 -11.31
N GLU A 187 13.07 8.98 -12.46
CA GLU A 187 14.41 9.38 -12.91
C GLU A 187 15.07 10.36 -11.94
N TYR A 188 14.32 11.37 -11.47
CA TYR A 188 14.84 12.33 -10.48
C TYR A 188 15.37 11.61 -9.23
N TYR A 189 14.57 10.75 -8.59
CA TYR A 189 14.97 10.09 -7.35
C TYR A 189 15.97 8.94 -7.55
N LEU A 190 16.10 8.39 -8.75
CA LEU A 190 17.17 7.44 -9.09
C LEU A 190 18.53 8.14 -9.15
N ASN A 191 18.56 9.41 -9.59
CA ASN A 191 19.77 10.21 -9.73
C ASN A 191 20.09 11.10 -8.50
N ASN A 192 19.15 11.23 -7.54
CA ASN A 192 19.31 12.06 -6.35
C ASN A 192 19.15 11.22 -5.07
N GLU A 193 20.21 10.48 -4.73
CA GLU A 193 20.19 9.53 -3.60
C GLU A 193 19.92 10.19 -2.25
N GLU A 194 20.51 11.34 -1.99
CA GLU A 194 20.33 12.04 -0.73
C GLU A 194 18.86 12.41 -0.51
N GLU A 195 18.20 13.00 -1.51
CA GLU A 195 16.79 13.35 -1.45
C GLU A 195 15.89 12.11 -1.32
N ARG A 196 16.22 11.04 -2.05
CA ARG A 196 15.53 9.77 -1.93
C ARG A 196 15.60 9.21 -0.51
N MET A 197 16.80 9.13 0.07
CA MET A 197 17.02 8.57 1.39
C MET A 197 16.43 9.42 2.51
N LYS A 198 16.32 10.72 2.35
CA LYS A 198 15.62 11.60 3.29
C LYS A 198 14.14 11.18 3.43
N ILE A 199 13.45 10.95 2.31
CA ILE A 199 12.06 10.51 2.31
C ILE A 199 11.94 9.08 2.89
N VAL A 200 12.83 8.17 2.50
CA VAL A 200 12.87 6.79 3.00
C VAL A 200 13.02 6.75 4.51
N ASN A 201 13.97 7.49 5.08
CA ASN A 201 14.20 7.55 6.52
C ASN A 201 13.00 8.15 7.27
N THR A 202 12.37 9.16 6.69
CA THR A 202 11.14 9.76 7.24
C THR A 202 10.00 8.74 7.25
N ALA A 203 9.80 8.01 6.15
CA ALA A 203 8.80 6.95 6.04
C ALA A 203 8.98 5.87 7.11
N HIS A 204 10.22 5.44 7.34
CA HIS A 204 10.55 4.45 8.36
C HIS A 204 10.27 4.96 9.78
N THR A 205 10.62 6.21 10.07
CA THR A 205 10.31 6.86 11.35
C THR A 205 8.81 6.90 11.60
N VAL A 206 8.03 7.38 10.64
CA VAL A 206 6.56 7.39 10.72
C VAL A 206 6.00 5.97 10.95
N PHE A 207 6.54 4.96 10.25
CA PHE A 207 6.13 3.58 10.44
C PHE A 207 6.38 3.10 11.87
N LYS A 208 7.59 3.30 12.39
CA LYS A 208 7.97 2.87 13.76
C LYS A 208 7.13 3.53 14.83
N ASP A 209 6.88 4.81 14.68
CA ASP A 209 6.19 5.60 15.72
C ASP A 209 4.68 5.34 15.73
N ARG A 210 4.05 5.09 14.57
CA ARG A 210 2.60 5.16 14.44
C ARG A 210 1.95 3.97 13.74
N LEU A 211 2.68 3.20 12.91
CA LEU A 211 2.07 2.28 11.96
C LEU A 211 2.38 0.79 12.20
N THR A 212 3.01 0.45 13.33
CA THR A 212 3.34 -0.94 13.69
C THR A 212 2.10 -1.72 14.14
N TRP A 213 2.16 -3.06 14.10
CA TRP A 213 1.10 -3.91 14.67
C TRP A 213 0.85 -3.63 16.15
N LEU A 214 1.87 -3.21 16.90
CA LEU A 214 1.69 -2.80 18.30
C LEU A 214 0.83 -1.52 18.40
N ASN A 215 1.05 -0.55 17.51
CA ASN A 215 0.20 0.65 17.47
C ASN A 215 -1.23 0.29 17.07
N ARG A 216 -1.42 -0.59 16.07
CA ARG A 216 -2.76 -1.05 15.65
C ARG A 216 -3.50 -1.79 16.76
N SER A 217 -2.80 -2.64 17.52
CA SER A 217 -3.42 -3.35 18.66
C SER A 217 -3.87 -2.40 19.79
N LYS A 218 -3.10 -1.33 20.04
CA LYS A 218 -3.51 -0.29 20.99
C LYS A 218 -4.73 0.50 20.51
N GLU A 219 -4.76 0.85 19.23
CA GLU A 219 -5.88 1.54 18.59
C GLU A 219 -7.16 0.69 18.66
N ILE A 220 -7.08 -0.58 18.26
CA ILE A 220 -8.21 -1.52 18.36
C ILE A 220 -8.68 -1.66 19.81
N LYS A 221 -7.75 -1.80 20.76
CA LYS A 221 -8.08 -1.89 22.18
C LYS A 221 -8.84 -0.65 22.65
N SER A 222 -8.35 0.54 22.32
CA SER A 222 -9.02 1.80 22.69
C SER A 222 -10.45 1.90 22.11
N ILE A 223 -10.64 1.50 20.84
CA ILE A 223 -11.97 1.45 20.23
C ILE A 223 -12.89 0.49 21.02
N ILE A 224 -12.43 -0.72 21.33
CA ILE A 224 -13.23 -1.72 22.05
C ILE A 224 -13.58 -1.23 23.46
N GLU A 225 -12.65 -0.60 24.17
CA GLU A 225 -12.86 -0.07 25.51
C GLU A 225 -13.90 1.05 25.53
N GLY A 226 -13.95 1.91 24.50
CA GLY A 226 -14.96 2.96 24.37
C GLY A 226 -16.42 2.47 24.21
N TYR A 227 -16.63 1.17 23.98
CA TYR A 227 -17.96 0.54 23.89
C TYR A 227 -18.31 -0.36 25.09
N ARG A 228 -17.49 -0.35 26.15
CA ARG A 228 -17.74 -1.14 27.35
C ARG A 228 -18.46 -0.40 28.47
N GLU A 229 -18.61 0.92 28.29
CA GLU A 229 -19.37 1.80 29.17
C GLU A 229 -20.84 1.85 28.76
#